data_b2cc8059f11249c18a57c27229efd6b5
#
_entry.id   b2cc8059f11249c18a57c27229efd6b5
#
_cell.length_a   1.000
_cell.length_b   1.000
_cell.length_c   1.000
_cell.angle_alpha   90.00
_cell.angle_beta   90.00
_cell.angle_gamma   90.00
#
_symmetry.space_group_name_H-M   'P 1'
#
loop_
_entity.id
_entity.type
_entity.pdbx_description
1 polymer ?
#
loop_
_entity_poly.entity_id
_entity_poly.type
_entity_poly.pdbx_seq_one_letter_code
_entity_poly.pdbx_strand_id
1 'polypeptide(L)'
;MNKAPLITAVQVTAPLHLLITWNRAETLDCDLTTTINRYAALAPLADPAIFSQVVVEEWGHGLDWPDGLDMGADRLYQLCREQAGLFSPVAFDGWIKNNQLSLSTAAEALGMTRRMIAHYRSGSRPIPKTVQLACIGWETLKKAA
;
A
#
# COMPACT_ATOMS: atom_id res chain seq x y z
N MET A 1 11.67 -13.74 -4.32
CA MET A 1 12.21 -12.82 -3.33
C MET A 1 11.29 -11.62 -3.16
N ASN A 2 10.89 -11.33 -1.94
CA ASN A 2 10.09 -10.15 -1.67
C ASN A 2 10.96 -8.90 -1.81
N LYS A 3 10.56 -8.00 -2.69
CA LYS A 3 11.20 -6.69 -2.75
C LYS A 3 10.48 -5.76 -1.76
N ALA A 4 11.22 -5.25 -0.79
CA ALA A 4 10.69 -4.24 0.10
C ALA A 4 10.20 -3.03 -0.70
N PRO A 5 9.10 -2.37 -0.30
CA PRO A 5 8.70 -1.13 -0.94
C PRO A 5 9.75 -0.05 -0.66
N LEU A 6 10.25 0.57 -1.73
CA LEU A 6 11.19 1.68 -1.64
C LEU A 6 10.55 2.91 -2.30
N ILE A 7 10.81 4.07 -1.70
CA ILE A 7 10.30 5.34 -2.23
C ILE A 7 11.30 5.87 -3.27
N THR A 8 10.79 6.28 -4.43
CA THR A 8 11.62 6.86 -5.49
C THR A 8 11.37 8.35 -5.67
N ALA A 9 10.20 8.85 -5.26
CA ALA A 9 9.89 10.29 -5.35
C ALA A 9 8.79 10.63 -4.34
N VAL A 10 8.74 11.91 -3.95
CA VAL A 10 7.70 12.43 -3.07
C VAL A 10 7.35 13.85 -3.47
N GLN A 11 6.08 14.20 -3.39
CA GLN A 11 5.58 15.55 -3.68
C GLN A 11 4.51 15.93 -2.65
N VAL A 12 4.61 17.14 -2.11
CA VAL A 12 3.55 17.69 -1.25
C VAL A 12 2.43 18.19 -2.15
N THR A 13 1.21 17.68 -1.95
CA THR A 13 0.06 18.03 -2.79
C THR A 13 -0.96 18.91 -2.08
N ALA A 14 -0.98 18.88 -0.75
CA ALA A 14 -1.88 19.65 0.10
C ALA A 14 -1.31 19.64 1.52
N PRO A 15 -1.85 20.44 2.45
CA PRO A 15 -1.41 20.37 3.86
C PRO A 15 -1.53 18.93 4.39
N LEU A 16 -0.42 18.38 4.88
CA LEU A 16 -0.30 17.02 5.44
C LEU A 16 -0.62 15.91 4.43
N HIS A 17 -0.61 16.20 3.13
CA HIS A 17 -0.84 15.25 2.05
C HIS A 17 0.39 15.12 1.17
N LEU A 18 0.74 13.88 0.84
CA LEU A 18 1.87 13.56 -0.03
C LEU A 18 1.43 12.67 -1.18
N LEU A 19 2.06 12.87 -2.33
CA LEU A 19 2.01 11.92 -3.44
C LEU A 19 3.35 11.20 -3.44
N ILE A 20 3.33 9.89 -3.22
CA ILE A 20 4.54 9.08 -3.07
C ILE A 20 4.64 8.11 -4.24
N THR A 21 5.78 8.11 -4.92
CA THR A 21 6.08 7.17 -5.99
C THR A 21 6.97 6.05 -5.45
N TRP A 22 6.58 4.83 -5.75
CA TRP A 22 7.21 3.61 -5.24
C TRP A 22 7.95 2.85 -6.34
N ASN A 23 8.92 2.05 -5.95
CA ASN A 23 9.71 1.22 -6.87
C ASN A 23 8.91 0.07 -7.54
N ARG A 24 7.61 -0.01 -7.24
CA ARG A 24 6.70 -1.05 -7.75
C ARG A 24 5.76 -0.51 -8.83
N ALA A 25 6.17 0.54 -9.53
CA ALA A 25 5.35 1.22 -10.54
C ALA A 25 4.01 1.72 -9.98
N GLU A 26 3.99 2.09 -8.71
CA GLU A 26 2.82 2.67 -8.05
C GLU A 26 3.10 4.09 -7.62
N THR A 27 2.12 4.97 -7.80
CA THR A 27 2.13 6.33 -7.25
C THR A 27 0.84 6.49 -6.46
N LEU A 28 0.96 6.70 -5.16
CA LEU A 28 -0.17 6.68 -4.24
C LEU A 28 -0.23 7.96 -3.42
N ASP A 29 -1.46 8.47 -3.23
CA ASP A 29 -1.72 9.57 -2.31
C ASP A 29 -1.63 9.07 -0.87
N CYS A 30 -1.17 9.94 0.00
CA CYS A 30 -1.08 9.64 1.43
C CYS A 30 -1.52 10.85 2.25
N ASP A 31 -2.58 10.70 3.02
CA ASP A 31 -3.02 11.68 3.99
C ASP A 31 -2.39 11.35 5.34
N LEU A 32 -1.50 12.21 5.82
CA LEU A 32 -0.79 12.01 7.08
C LEU A 32 -1.44 12.70 8.27
N THR A 33 -2.60 13.30 8.10
CA THR A 33 -3.27 14.09 9.15
C THR A 33 -3.45 13.27 10.43
N THR A 34 -4.04 12.11 10.34
CA THR A 34 -4.29 11.23 11.48
C THR A 34 -2.98 10.78 12.14
N THR A 35 -2.00 10.37 11.33
CA THR A 35 -0.71 9.90 11.82
C THR A 35 0.03 10.99 12.57
N ILE A 36 0.09 12.20 12.02
CA ILE A 36 0.79 13.32 12.62
C ILE A 36 0.10 13.75 13.93
N ASN A 37 -1.21 13.75 13.96
CA ASN A 37 -1.97 14.12 15.16
C ASN A 37 -1.89 13.05 16.25
N ARG A 38 -1.66 11.81 15.87
CA ARG A 38 -1.60 10.68 16.81
C ARG A 38 -0.31 10.63 17.61
N TYR A 39 0.81 11.00 17.00
CA TYR A 39 2.13 10.87 17.61
C TYR A 39 2.70 12.24 17.95
N ALA A 40 2.92 12.51 19.24
CA ALA A 40 3.47 13.77 19.71
C ALA A 40 4.82 14.10 19.07
N ALA A 41 5.64 13.09 18.81
CA ALA A 41 6.94 13.27 18.16
C ALA A 41 6.83 13.85 16.74
N LEU A 42 5.70 13.67 16.08
CA LEU A 42 5.46 14.19 14.73
C LEU A 42 4.74 15.53 14.70
N ALA A 43 4.41 16.08 15.86
CA ALA A 43 3.68 17.36 15.95
C ALA A 43 4.32 18.50 15.15
N PRO A 44 5.67 18.65 15.07
CA PRO A 44 6.28 19.69 14.25
C PRO A 44 5.90 19.64 12.76
N LEU A 45 5.52 18.49 12.24
CA LEU A 45 5.12 18.33 10.84
C LEU A 45 3.79 19.01 10.52
N ALA A 46 3.02 19.44 11.53
CA ALA A 46 1.82 20.22 11.31
C ALA A 46 2.14 21.63 10.77
N ASP A 47 3.37 22.11 10.94
CA ASP A 47 3.83 23.37 10.36
C ASP A 47 4.11 23.15 8.85
N PRO A 48 3.38 23.84 7.95
CA PRO A 48 3.58 23.67 6.51
C PRO A 48 5.00 23.96 6.05
N ALA A 49 5.70 24.87 6.71
CA ALA A 49 7.09 25.19 6.35
C ALA A 49 8.02 24.02 6.63
N ILE A 50 7.78 23.28 7.70
CA ILE A 50 8.56 22.08 8.03
C ILE A 50 8.14 20.92 7.13
N PHE A 51 6.85 20.69 6.99
CA PHE A 51 6.32 19.58 6.19
C PHE A 51 6.80 19.65 4.73
N SER A 52 6.86 20.85 4.15
CA SER A 52 7.30 21.05 2.77
C SER A 52 8.78 20.72 2.53
N GLN A 53 9.57 20.56 3.58
CA GLN A 53 10.98 20.21 3.47
C GLN A 53 11.24 18.69 3.38
N VAL A 54 10.20 17.91 3.15
CA VAL A 54 10.30 16.46 3.00
C VAL A 54 11.25 16.08 1.88
N VAL A 55 12.10 15.08 2.14
CA VAL A 55 13.00 14.47 1.13
C VAL A 55 12.93 12.97 1.24
N VAL A 56 13.20 12.28 0.13
CA VAL A 56 13.33 10.83 0.13
C VAL A 56 14.67 10.48 0.77
N GLU A 57 14.66 9.55 1.72
CA GLU A 57 15.87 9.04 2.33
C GLU A 57 16.80 8.43 1.25
N GLU A 58 18.09 8.49 1.43
CA GLU A 58 19.11 8.14 0.42
C GLU A 58 18.86 6.82 -0.29
N TRP A 59 18.39 5.82 0.43
CA TRP A 59 18.15 4.47 -0.10
C TRP A 59 16.68 4.17 -0.40
N GLY A 60 15.80 5.17 -0.20
CA GLY A 60 14.37 4.98 -0.40
C GLY A 60 13.67 4.27 0.74
N HIS A 61 14.33 4.12 1.89
CA HIS A 61 13.76 3.41 3.04
C HIS A 61 12.77 4.23 3.85
N GLY A 62 12.57 5.48 3.49
CA GLY A 62 11.64 6.36 4.19
C GLY A 62 11.68 7.78 3.67
N LEU A 63 10.96 8.64 4.39
CA LEU A 63 10.95 10.08 4.18
C LEU A 63 11.60 10.77 5.37
N ASP A 64 12.43 11.77 5.11
CA ASP A 64 13.11 12.55 6.13
C ASP A 64 12.65 14.00 6.11
N TRP A 65 12.59 14.60 7.29
CA TRP A 65 12.33 16.00 7.52
C TRP A 65 13.44 16.59 8.40
N PRO A 66 13.51 17.92 8.55
CA PRO A 66 14.45 18.54 9.48
C PRO A 66 14.30 18.02 10.91
N ASP A 67 15.36 18.17 11.71
CA ASP A 67 15.41 17.83 13.13
C ASP A 67 15.20 16.34 13.44
N GLY A 68 15.61 15.48 12.49
CA GLY A 68 15.60 14.03 12.71
C GLY A 68 14.22 13.39 12.62
N LEU A 69 13.22 14.12 12.13
CA LEU A 69 11.89 13.56 11.92
C LEU A 69 11.90 12.67 10.68
N ASP A 70 11.34 11.46 10.79
CA ASP A 70 11.29 10.52 9.67
C ASP A 70 10.07 9.62 9.75
N MET A 71 9.78 8.97 8.62
CA MET A 71 8.76 7.91 8.53
C MET A 71 9.28 6.81 7.62
N GLY A 72 9.16 5.56 8.07
CA GLY A 72 9.63 4.40 7.32
C GLY A 72 8.77 4.08 6.10
N ALA A 73 9.41 3.59 5.05
CA ALA A 73 8.76 3.25 3.79
C ALA A 73 7.71 2.15 3.95
N ASP A 74 8.00 1.11 4.72
CA ASP A 74 7.05 0.00 4.92
C ASP A 74 5.73 0.47 5.50
N ARG A 75 5.79 1.33 6.51
CA ARG A 75 4.62 1.86 7.18
C ARG A 75 3.83 2.80 6.28
N LEU A 76 4.55 3.67 5.55
CA LEU A 76 3.94 4.59 4.59
C LEU A 76 3.26 3.84 3.46
N TYR A 77 3.88 2.78 2.96
CA TYR A 77 3.30 1.97 1.89
C TYR A 77 2.00 1.32 2.33
N GLN A 78 2.00 0.71 3.52
CA GLN A 78 0.79 0.12 4.09
C GLN A 78 -0.32 1.17 4.23
N LEU A 79 0.01 2.34 4.79
CA LEU A 79 -0.94 3.43 4.99
C LEU A 79 -1.53 3.92 3.66
N CYS A 80 -0.69 4.16 2.67
CA CYS A 80 -1.13 4.60 1.34
C CYS A 80 -2.10 3.60 0.71
N ARG A 81 -1.78 2.32 0.77
CA ARG A 81 -2.61 1.28 0.17
C ARG A 81 -3.94 1.13 0.92
N GLU A 82 -3.91 1.20 2.24
CA GLU A 82 -5.14 1.19 3.05
C GLU A 82 -6.06 2.36 2.71
N GLN A 83 -5.50 3.56 2.59
CA GLN A 83 -6.28 4.75 2.24
C GLN A 83 -6.85 4.66 0.83
N ALA A 84 -6.15 4.02 -0.10
CA ALA A 84 -6.64 3.79 -1.44
C ALA A 84 -7.66 2.64 -1.53
N GLY A 85 -7.90 1.94 -0.41
CA GLY A 85 -8.82 0.80 -0.38
C GLY A 85 -8.29 -0.41 -1.13
N LEU A 86 -6.96 -0.54 -1.28
CA LEU A 86 -6.34 -1.62 -2.03
C LEU A 86 -6.09 -2.83 -1.13
N PHE A 87 -6.24 -4.02 -1.69
CA PHE A 87 -6.00 -5.26 -0.95
C PHE A 87 -4.55 -5.38 -0.49
N SER A 88 -4.38 -5.72 0.79
CA SER A 88 -3.12 -6.21 1.33
C SER A 88 -3.01 -7.72 1.07
N PRO A 89 -1.81 -8.31 1.21
CA PRO A 89 -1.68 -9.78 1.16
C PRO A 89 -2.60 -10.48 2.16
N VAL A 90 -2.78 -9.92 3.35
CA VAL A 90 -3.68 -10.46 4.38
C VAL A 90 -5.13 -10.43 3.91
N ALA A 91 -5.57 -9.32 3.31
CA ALA A 91 -6.94 -9.22 2.79
C ALA A 91 -7.19 -10.20 1.65
N PHE A 92 -6.21 -10.38 0.76
CA PHE A 92 -6.29 -11.33 -0.33
C PHE A 92 -6.36 -12.78 0.17
N ASP A 93 -5.49 -13.12 1.13
CA ASP A 93 -5.50 -14.44 1.76
C ASP A 93 -6.83 -14.69 2.48
N GLY A 94 -7.37 -13.67 3.13
CA GLY A 94 -8.69 -13.73 3.75
C GLY A 94 -9.79 -14.03 2.72
N TRP A 95 -9.75 -13.40 1.55
CA TRP A 95 -10.69 -13.68 0.47
C TRP A 95 -10.63 -15.15 0.03
N ILE A 96 -9.41 -15.68 -0.14
CA ILE A 96 -9.20 -17.09 -0.50
C ILE A 96 -9.80 -18.02 0.56
N LYS A 97 -9.48 -17.78 1.83
CA LYS A 97 -9.94 -18.62 2.94
C LYS A 97 -11.45 -18.53 3.16
N ASN A 98 -12.00 -17.33 3.09
CA ASN A 98 -13.44 -17.12 3.29
C ASN A 98 -14.27 -17.81 2.20
N ASN A 99 -13.70 -17.99 1.01
CA ASN A 99 -14.36 -18.67 -0.10
C ASN A 99 -13.93 -20.15 -0.23
N GLN A 100 -13.18 -20.65 0.74
CA GLN A 100 -12.74 -22.05 0.81
C GLN A 100 -11.95 -22.49 -0.43
N LEU A 101 -11.13 -21.57 -0.97
CA LEU A 101 -10.34 -21.82 -2.16
C LEU A 101 -8.94 -22.34 -1.82
N SER A 102 -8.37 -23.14 -2.70
CA SER A 102 -6.95 -23.49 -2.74
C SER A 102 -6.23 -22.55 -3.69
N LEU A 103 -4.90 -22.68 -3.79
CA LEU A 103 -4.13 -21.96 -4.81
C LEU A 103 -4.67 -22.27 -6.21
N SER A 104 -4.95 -23.53 -6.50
CA SER A 104 -5.44 -23.96 -7.80
C SER A 104 -6.83 -23.43 -8.10
N THR A 105 -7.76 -23.54 -7.15
CA THR A 105 -9.14 -23.06 -7.36
C THR A 105 -9.24 -21.55 -7.36
N ALA A 106 -8.39 -20.85 -6.61
CA ALA A 106 -8.30 -19.39 -6.68
C ALA A 106 -7.78 -18.95 -8.06
N ALA A 107 -6.76 -19.64 -8.58
CA ALA A 107 -6.22 -19.35 -9.91
C ALA A 107 -7.29 -19.55 -10.99
N GLU A 108 -8.05 -20.63 -10.90
CA GLU A 108 -9.18 -20.87 -11.79
C GLU A 108 -10.24 -19.78 -11.68
N ALA A 109 -10.64 -19.44 -10.46
CA ALA A 109 -11.67 -18.44 -10.20
C ALA A 109 -11.33 -17.07 -10.81
N LEU A 110 -10.07 -16.68 -10.74
CA LEU A 110 -9.60 -15.38 -11.20
C LEU A 110 -9.00 -15.39 -12.61
N GLY A 111 -8.88 -16.56 -13.25
CA GLY A 111 -8.27 -16.67 -14.57
C GLY A 111 -6.78 -16.35 -14.57
N MET A 112 -6.07 -16.77 -13.52
CA MET A 112 -4.66 -16.48 -13.31
C MET A 112 -3.86 -17.76 -13.08
N THR A 113 -2.52 -17.64 -13.11
CA THR A 113 -1.66 -18.77 -12.76
C THR A 113 -1.56 -18.94 -11.25
N ARG A 114 -1.32 -20.20 -10.80
CA ARG A 114 -1.05 -20.47 -9.38
C ARG A 114 0.13 -19.67 -8.86
N ARG A 115 1.15 -19.50 -9.68
CA ARG A 115 2.34 -18.73 -9.33
C ARG A 115 1.99 -17.28 -9.00
N MET A 116 1.12 -16.68 -9.78
CA MET A 116 0.70 -15.30 -9.53
C MET A 116 -0.12 -15.19 -8.23
N ILE A 117 -1.01 -16.13 -7.97
CA ILE A 117 -1.75 -16.19 -6.70
C ILE A 117 -0.78 -16.27 -5.53
N ALA A 118 0.26 -17.12 -5.63
CA ALA A 118 1.26 -17.25 -4.58
C ALA A 118 2.03 -15.95 -4.34
N HIS A 119 2.37 -15.21 -5.40
CA HIS A 119 3.02 -13.90 -5.28
C HIS A 119 2.16 -12.89 -4.52
N TYR A 120 0.86 -12.86 -4.80
CA TYR A 120 -0.06 -11.94 -4.12
C TYR A 120 -0.25 -12.33 -2.66
N ARG A 121 -0.33 -13.62 -2.35
CA ARG A 121 -0.47 -14.09 -0.97
C ARG A 121 0.75 -13.80 -0.12
N SER A 122 1.94 -13.92 -0.70
CA SER A 122 3.20 -13.70 0.01
C SER A 122 3.57 -12.22 0.11
N GLY A 123 2.95 -11.36 -0.68
CA GLY A 123 3.32 -9.95 -0.76
C GLY A 123 4.53 -9.68 -1.64
N SER A 124 5.04 -10.68 -2.38
CA SER A 124 6.17 -10.46 -3.28
C SER A 124 5.82 -9.59 -4.48
N ARG A 125 4.54 -9.45 -4.78
CA ARG A 125 4.02 -8.49 -5.76
C ARG A 125 2.80 -7.78 -5.19
N PRO A 126 2.66 -6.46 -5.42
CA PRO A 126 1.46 -5.74 -4.99
C PRO A 126 0.25 -6.22 -5.78
N ILE A 127 -0.88 -6.29 -5.11
CA ILE A 127 -2.14 -6.74 -5.73
C ILE A 127 -2.75 -5.57 -6.48
N PRO A 128 -2.86 -5.65 -7.82
CA PRO A 128 -3.48 -4.56 -8.59
C PRO A 128 -4.96 -4.41 -8.26
N LYS A 129 -5.48 -3.21 -8.45
CA LYS A 129 -6.90 -2.95 -8.28
C LYS A 129 -7.76 -3.86 -9.16
N THR A 130 -7.28 -4.22 -10.35
CA THR A 130 -7.98 -5.12 -11.26
C THR A 130 -8.18 -6.51 -10.65
N VAL A 131 -7.21 -7.02 -9.91
CA VAL A 131 -7.33 -8.31 -9.21
C VAL A 131 -8.32 -8.19 -8.06
N GLN A 132 -8.28 -7.11 -7.31
CA GLN A 132 -9.25 -6.84 -6.25
C GLN A 132 -10.68 -6.79 -6.80
N LEU A 133 -10.89 -6.09 -7.90
CA LEU A 133 -12.19 -6.03 -8.56
C LEU A 133 -12.62 -7.41 -9.07
N ALA A 134 -11.69 -8.22 -9.56
CA ALA A 134 -11.97 -9.60 -9.96
C ALA A 134 -12.44 -10.45 -8.78
N CYS A 135 -11.83 -10.30 -7.62
CA CYS A 135 -12.24 -10.99 -6.39
C CYS A 135 -13.68 -10.63 -6.01
N ILE A 136 -13.98 -9.34 -6.01
CA ILE A 136 -15.31 -8.83 -5.68
C ILE A 136 -16.34 -9.31 -6.73
N GLY A 137 -15.99 -9.22 -8.01
CA GLY A 137 -16.86 -9.67 -9.10
C GLY A 137 -17.14 -11.16 -9.03
N TRP A 138 -16.14 -11.97 -8.73
CA TRP A 138 -16.32 -13.41 -8.59
C TRP A 138 -17.27 -13.76 -7.44
N GLU A 139 -17.13 -13.10 -6.28
CA GLU A 139 -18.04 -13.30 -5.17
C GLU A 139 -19.47 -12.91 -5.53
N THR A 140 -19.65 -11.81 -6.23
CA THR A 140 -20.97 -11.34 -6.69
C THR A 140 -21.62 -12.35 -7.64
N LEU A 141 -20.87 -12.87 -8.60
CA LEU A 141 -21.35 -13.88 -9.53
C LEU A 141 -21.70 -15.18 -8.82
N LYS A 142 -20.89 -15.60 -7.84
CA LYS A 142 -21.14 -16.80 -7.05
C LYS A 142 -22.45 -16.68 -6.25
N LYS A 143 -22.70 -15.53 -5.65
CA LYS A 143 -23.93 -15.28 -4.87
C LYS A 143 -25.16 -15.22 -5.74
N ALA A 144 -25.03 -14.79 -7.00
CA ALA A 144 -26.13 -14.69 -7.95
C ALA A 144 -26.51 -16.03 -8.57
N ALA A 145 -25.64 -17.03 -8.47
CA ALA A 145 -25.85 -18.36 -9.06
C ALA A 145 -26.82 -19.22 -8.23
#